data_58975afffca300d02b7733640165d336
#
_entry.id   58975afffca300d02b7733640165d336
#
_cell.length_a   1.000
_cell.length_b   1.000
_cell.length_c   1.000
_cell.angle_alpha   90.00
_cell.angle_beta   90.00
_cell.angle_gamma   90.00
#
_symmetry.space_group_name_H-M   'P 1'
#
loop_
_entity.id
_entity.type
_entity.pdbx_description
1 polymer ?
#
loop_
_entity_poly.entity_id
_entity_poly.type
_entity_poly.pdbx_seq_one_letter_code
_entity_poly.pdbx_strand_id
1 'polypeptide(L)'
;MPSSMPDARTLMDAAIKYLEDELLPELSGYHRFKTRVTTNVLITLRRELELGESQAAAERARLTELLAHEGSGATLSLELAERIRTGTIDPRTPAVRDHIRKSLAEALAINNPKWLSSTR
;
A
#
# COMPACT_ATOMS: atom_id res chain seq x y z
N MET A 1 7.81 -9.79 -26.71
CA MET A 1 7.11 -9.01 -27.73
C MET A 1 6.61 -7.70 -27.14
N PRO A 2 7.00 -6.57 -27.69
CA PRO A 2 6.51 -5.31 -27.17
C PRO A 2 4.99 -5.21 -27.36
N SER A 3 4.30 -4.91 -26.31
CA SER A 3 2.87 -4.67 -26.36
C SER A 3 2.62 -3.30 -26.99
N SER A 4 1.71 -3.23 -27.95
CA SER A 4 1.26 -1.96 -28.51
C SER A 4 0.30 -1.23 -27.56
N MET A 5 -0.16 -1.90 -26.48
CA MET A 5 -1.05 -1.32 -25.50
C MET A 5 -0.28 -0.69 -24.35
N PRO A 6 -0.74 0.46 -23.84
CA PRO A 6 -0.17 1.06 -22.62
C PRO A 6 -0.28 0.08 -21.46
N ASP A 7 0.62 0.20 -20.49
CA ASP A 7 0.55 -0.62 -19.30
C ASP A 7 -0.60 -0.16 -18.37
N ALA A 8 -0.87 -0.96 -17.34
CA ALA A 8 -1.98 -0.72 -16.42
C ALA A 8 -1.87 0.64 -15.73
N ARG A 9 -0.65 1.04 -15.35
CA ARG A 9 -0.44 2.33 -14.68
C ARG A 9 -0.73 3.50 -15.61
N THR A 10 -0.31 3.42 -16.86
CA THR A 10 -0.58 4.45 -17.87
C THR A 10 -2.07 4.59 -18.13
N LEU A 11 -2.77 3.46 -18.25
CA LEU A 11 -4.23 3.48 -18.45
C LEU A 11 -4.93 4.07 -17.24
N MET A 12 -4.50 3.73 -16.04
CA MET A 12 -5.07 4.27 -14.82
C MET A 12 -4.86 5.78 -14.71
N ASP A 13 -3.65 6.26 -15.05
CA ASP A 13 -3.34 7.67 -15.05
C ASP A 13 -4.24 8.45 -16.02
N ALA A 14 -4.48 7.89 -17.20
CA ALA A 14 -5.37 8.52 -18.18
C ALA A 14 -6.80 8.63 -17.66
N ALA A 15 -7.30 7.57 -17.03
CA ALA A 15 -8.65 7.58 -16.45
C ALA A 15 -8.77 8.60 -15.32
N ILE A 16 -7.80 8.64 -14.41
CA ILE A 16 -7.78 9.59 -13.30
C ILE A 16 -7.73 11.02 -13.82
N LYS A 17 -6.87 11.27 -14.79
CA LYS A 17 -6.74 12.60 -15.38
C LYS A 17 -8.04 13.10 -15.98
N TYR A 18 -8.74 12.25 -16.74
CA TYR A 18 -10.03 12.60 -17.29
C TYR A 18 -11.03 12.97 -16.20
N LEU A 19 -11.12 12.12 -15.17
CA LEU A 19 -12.08 12.33 -14.08
C LEU A 19 -11.81 13.62 -13.32
N GLU A 20 -10.55 13.89 -13.00
CA GLU A 20 -10.19 15.08 -12.21
C GLU A 20 -10.21 16.38 -13.03
N ASP A 21 -9.67 16.35 -14.23
CA ASP A 21 -9.44 17.58 -15.00
C ASP A 21 -10.63 17.96 -15.88
N GLU A 22 -11.38 16.97 -16.36
CA GLU A 22 -12.45 17.24 -17.34
C GLU A 22 -13.84 16.98 -16.79
N LEU A 23 -14.07 15.89 -16.07
CA LEU A 23 -15.40 15.54 -15.60
C LEU A 23 -15.79 16.22 -14.29
N LEU A 24 -14.94 16.17 -13.27
CA LEU A 24 -15.24 16.76 -11.96
C LEU A 24 -15.65 18.24 -12.03
N PRO A 25 -14.98 19.10 -12.82
CA PRO A 25 -15.38 20.51 -12.93
C PRO A 25 -16.79 20.70 -13.49
N GLU A 26 -17.30 19.74 -14.26
CA GLU A 26 -18.62 19.82 -14.88
C GLU A 26 -19.73 19.31 -13.97
N LEU A 27 -19.39 18.68 -12.84
CA LEU A 27 -20.36 18.05 -11.95
C LEU A 27 -20.61 18.88 -10.70
N SER A 28 -21.81 18.69 -10.12
CA SER A 28 -22.20 19.31 -8.86
C SER A 28 -22.99 18.31 -8.03
N GLY A 29 -23.10 18.59 -6.72
CA GLY A 29 -23.91 17.79 -5.80
C GLY A 29 -23.44 16.35 -5.68
N TYR A 30 -24.41 15.44 -5.70
CA TYR A 30 -24.19 14.00 -5.45
C TYR A 30 -23.17 13.40 -6.41
N HIS A 31 -23.29 13.65 -7.71
CA HIS A 31 -22.40 13.05 -8.69
C HIS A 31 -20.98 13.59 -8.61
N ARG A 32 -20.81 14.83 -8.22
CA ARG A 32 -19.50 15.40 -7.97
C ARG A 32 -18.83 14.71 -6.78
N PHE A 33 -19.58 14.53 -5.69
CA PHE A 33 -19.10 13.83 -4.51
C PHE A 33 -18.71 12.39 -4.83
N LYS A 34 -19.60 11.65 -5.49
CA LYS A 34 -19.34 10.24 -5.83
C LYS A 34 -18.16 10.09 -6.79
N THR A 35 -18.03 10.97 -7.74
CA THR A 35 -16.91 10.95 -8.68
C THR A 35 -15.60 11.22 -7.96
N ARG A 36 -15.58 12.14 -7.01
CA ARG A 36 -14.39 12.40 -6.20
C ARG A 36 -13.98 11.18 -5.38
N VAL A 37 -14.94 10.52 -4.75
CA VAL A 37 -14.69 9.29 -3.98
C VAL A 37 -14.12 8.19 -4.89
N THR A 38 -14.75 8.00 -6.05
CA THR A 38 -14.30 7.00 -7.04
C THR A 38 -12.89 7.31 -7.53
N THR A 39 -12.60 8.57 -7.82
CA THR A 39 -11.28 8.99 -8.26
C THR A 39 -10.23 8.70 -7.19
N ASN A 40 -10.55 8.94 -5.91
CA ASN A 40 -9.63 8.65 -4.82
C ASN A 40 -9.36 7.15 -4.69
N VAL A 41 -10.35 6.29 -4.93
CA VAL A 41 -10.16 4.84 -4.97
C VAL A 41 -9.19 4.48 -6.10
N LEU A 42 -9.37 5.05 -7.28
CA LEU A 42 -8.48 4.79 -8.42
C LEU A 42 -7.04 5.24 -8.12
N ILE A 43 -6.88 6.38 -7.47
CA ILE A 43 -5.57 6.88 -7.08
C ILE A 43 -4.89 5.91 -6.10
N THR A 44 -5.64 5.38 -5.14
CA THR A 44 -5.12 4.40 -4.20
C THR A 44 -4.68 3.11 -4.90
N LEU A 45 -5.49 2.62 -5.85
CA LEU A 45 -5.13 1.45 -6.65
C LEU A 45 -3.88 1.70 -7.49
N ARG A 46 -3.74 2.90 -8.03
CA ARG A 46 -2.53 3.26 -8.78
C ARG A 46 -1.28 3.21 -7.93
N ARG A 47 -1.36 3.69 -6.69
CA ARG A 47 -0.23 3.60 -5.75
C ARG A 47 0.11 2.15 -5.43
N GLU A 48 -0.90 1.30 -5.28
CA GLU A 48 -0.67 -0.12 -5.04
C GLU A 48 0.00 -0.80 -6.23
N LEU A 49 -0.41 -0.46 -7.45
CA LEU A 49 0.26 -0.97 -8.66
C LEU A 49 1.73 -0.54 -8.72
N GLU A 50 2.03 0.65 -8.25
CA GLU A 50 3.40 1.18 -8.27
C GLU A 50 4.27 0.62 -7.14
N LEU A 51 3.72 0.54 -5.93
CA LEU A 51 4.48 0.26 -4.71
C LEU A 51 4.32 -1.16 -4.18
N GLY A 52 3.22 -1.83 -4.51
CA GLY A 52 2.83 -3.08 -3.85
C GLY A 52 3.86 -4.18 -3.93
N GLU A 53 4.43 -4.41 -5.10
CA GLU A 53 5.39 -5.49 -5.29
C GLU A 53 6.69 -5.26 -4.50
N SER A 54 7.24 -4.05 -4.55
CA SER A 54 8.45 -3.72 -3.81
C SER A 54 8.20 -3.73 -2.30
N GLN A 55 7.03 -3.29 -1.85
CA GLN A 55 6.67 -3.34 -0.44
C GLN A 55 6.54 -4.78 0.06
N ALA A 56 5.90 -5.64 -0.73
CA ALA A 56 5.74 -7.05 -0.39
C ALA A 56 7.11 -7.75 -0.28
N ALA A 57 8.03 -7.44 -1.19
CA ALA A 57 9.37 -8.00 -1.16
C ALA A 57 10.15 -7.52 0.08
N ALA A 58 10.05 -6.24 0.41
CA ALA A 58 10.72 -5.67 1.57
C ALA A 58 10.18 -6.25 2.89
N GLU A 59 8.86 -6.39 2.99
CA GLU A 59 8.22 -6.97 4.16
C GLU A 59 8.65 -8.43 4.34
N ARG A 60 8.63 -9.20 3.28
CA ARG A 60 9.05 -10.60 3.31
C ARG A 60 10.50 -10.73 3.76
N ALA A 61 11.39 -9.88 3.27
CA ALA A 61 12.79 -9.87 3.65
C ALA A 61 12.96 -9.61 5.16
N ARG A 62 12.23 -8.62 5.69
CA ARG A 62 12.25 -8.33 7.13
C ARG A 62 11.75 -9.49 7.98
N LEU A 63 10.66 -10.11 7.53
CA LEU A 63 10.06 -11.24 8.24
C LEU A 63 10.98 -12.46 8.23
N THR A 64 11.62 -12.73 7.10
CA THR A 64 12.58 -13.82 6.96
C THR A 64 13.73 -13.64 7.98
N GLU A 65 14.21 -12.43 8.12
CA GLU A 65 15.28 -12.13 9.08
C GLU A 65 14.79 -12.27 10.52
N LEU A 66 13.60 -11.76 10.84
CA LEU A 66 13.03 -11.84 12.19
C LEU A 66 12.74 -13.27 12.63
N LEU A 67 12.22 -14.09 11.73
CA LEU A 67 11.79 -15.46 12.05
C LEU A 67 12.86 -16.51 11.75
N ALA A 68 13.93 -16.12 11.06
CA ALA A 68 15.06 -16.96 10.72
C ALA A 68 14.73 -18.16 9.81
N HIS A 69 13.68 -18.02 9.00
CA HIS A 69 13.37 -18.99 7.94
C HIS A 69 12.55 -18.32 6.84
N GLU A 70 12.52 -18.96 5.68
CA GLU A 70 11.79 -18.45 4.54
C GLU A 70 10.34 -18.93 4.53
N GLY A 71 9.51 -18.21 3.75
CA GLY A 71 8.13 -18.52 3.55
C GLY A 71 7.44 -17.40 2.78
N SER A 72 6.14 -17.53 2.54
CA SER A 72 5.37 -16.45 1.94
C SER A 72 5.18 -15.33 2.95
N GLY A 73 5.02 -14.08 2.45
CA GLY A 73 4.77 -12.94 3.33
C GLY A 73 3.56 -13.16 4.24
N ALA A 74 2.47 -13.69 3.67
CA ALA A 74 1.26 -13.95 4.45
C ALA A 74 1.50 -14.98 5.57
N THR A 75 2.18 -16.07 5.27
CA THR A 75 2.48 -17.12 6.25
C THR A 75 3.40 -16.59 7.34
N LEU A 76 4.45 -15.86 6.95
CA LEU A 76 5.41 -15.31 7.91
C LEU A 76 4.75 -14.24 8.81
N SER A 77 3.85 -13.42 8.26
CA SER A 77 3.11 -12.43 9.06
C SER A 77 2.23 -13.09 10.10
N LEU A 78 1.54 -14.17 9.73
CA LEU A 78 0.72 -14.94 10.67
C LEU A 78 1.58 -15.57 11.76
N GLU A 79 2.74 -16.09 11.41
CA GLU A 79 3.65 -16.66 12.38
C GLU A 79 4.17 -15.62 13.37
N LEU A 80 4.53 -14.43 12.87
CA LEU A 80 4.98 -13.34 13.74
C LEU A 80 3.88 -12.95 14.73
N ALA A 81 2.65 -12.78 14.24
CA ALA A 81 1.50 -12.44 15.09
C ALA A 81 1.28 -13.51 16.15
N GLU A 82 1.37 -14.79 15.79
CA GLU A 82 1.20 -15.89 16.72
C GLU A 82 2.30 -15.93 17.78
N ARG A 83 3.55 -15.71 17.39
CA ARG A 83 4.67 -15.69 18.34
C ARG A 83 4.60 -14.50 19.30
N ILE A 84 4.09 -13.37 18.85
CA ILE A 84 3.84 -12.22 19.72
C ILE A 84 2.72 -12.56 20.71
N ARG A 85 1.63 -13.15 20.22
CA ARG A 85 0.49 -13.52 21.05
C ARG A 85 0.87 -14.54 22.15
N THR A 86 1.72 -15.50 21.82
CA THR A 86 2.14 -16.54 22.77
C THR A 86 3.31 -16.11 23.66
N GLY A 87 3.87 -14.93 23.43
CA GLY A 87 4.99 -14.43 24.22
C GLY A 87 6.36 -14.94 23.79
N THR A 88 6.45 -15.69 22.69
CA THR A 88 7.72 -16.21 22.16
C THR A 88 8.60 -15.09 21.62
N ILE A 89 7.96 -14.05 21.07
CA ILE A 89 8.63 -12.84 20.58
C ILE A 89 8.06 -11.65 21.34
N ASP A 90 8.96 -10.81 21.88
CA ASP A 90 8.57 -9.57 22.54
C ASP A 90 8.41 -8.46 21.50
N PRO A 91 7.20 -7.88 21.34
CA PRO A 91 6.98 -6.81 20.36
C PRO A 91 7.74 -5.53 20.68
N ARG A 92 8.32 -5.41 21.88
CA ARG A 92 9.11 -4.25 22.28
C ARG A 92 10.56 -4.33 21.81
N THR A 93 11.02 -5.46 21.29
CA THR A 93 12.38 -5.55 20.74
C THR A 93 12.54 -4.59 19.57
N PRO A 94 13.70 -3.93 19.46
CA PRO A 94 13.91 -2.92 18.40
C PRO A 94 13.65 -3.42 16.99
N ALA A 95 14.06 -4.63 16.66
CA ALA A 95 13.87 -5.20 15.31
C ALA A 95 12.39 -5.40 14.98
N VAL A 96 11.60 -5.87 15.94
CA VAL A 96 10.16 -6.09 15.76
C VAL A 96 9.44 -4.75 15.67
N ARG A 97 9.77 -3.80 16.53
CA ARG A 97 9.19 -2.46 16.48
C ARG A 97 9.48 -1.78 15.16
N ASP A 98 10.71 -1.90 14.66
CA ASP A 98 11.09 -1.33 13.38
C ASP A 98 10.31 -1.94 12.23
N HIS A 99 10.14 -3.26 12.24
CA HIS A 99 9.33 -3.95 11.23
C HIS A 99 7.88 -3.46 11.23
N ILE A 100 7.26 -3.36 12.42
CA ILE A 100 5.88 -2.89 12.54
C ILE A 100 5.77 -1.46 12.03
N ARG A 101 6.70 -0.59 12.40
CA ARG A 101 6.71 0.81 11.96
C ARG A 101 6.82 0.90 10.44
N LYS A 102 7.72 0.12 9.84
CA LYS A 102 7.90 0.11 8.38
C LYS A 102 6.66 -0.43 7.67
N SER A 103 6.04 -1.48 8.21
CA SER A 103 4.80 -2.03 7.62
C SER A 103 3.67 -1.01 7.65
N LEU A 104 3.53 -0.27 8.75
CA LEU A 104 2.53 0.79 8.84
C LEU A 104 2.81 1.93 7.85
N ALA A 105 4.08 2.34 7.74
CA ALA A 105 4.47 3.38 6.79
C ALA A 105 4.20 2.96 5.35
N GLU A 106 4.48 1.70 5.02
CA GLU A 106 4.21 1.14 3.69
C GLU A 106 2.71 1.16 3.38
N ALA A 107 1.88 0.75 4.34
CA ALA A 107 0.44 0.80 4.16
C ALA A 107 -0.06 2.24 3.98
N LEU A 108 0.46 3.19 4.77
CA LEU A 108 0.09 4.60 4.65
C LEU A 108 0.54 5.21 3.33
N ALA A 109 1.67 4.78 2.78
CA ALA A 109 2.16 5.27 1.49
C ALA A 109 1.16 4.99 0.37
N ILE A 110 0.38 3.91 0.48
CA ILE A 110 -0.66 3.56 -0.49
C ILE A 110 -2.00 4.21 -0.09
N ASN A 111 -2.42 4.03 1.15
CA ASN A 111 -3.77 4.40 1.60
C ASN A 111 -3.92 5.88 1.92
N ASN A 112 -2.91 6.50 2.51
CA ASN A 112 -2.99 7.91 2.89
C ASN A 112 -1.59 8.51 3.10
N PRO A 113 -0.85 8.79 2.01
CA PRO A 113 0.52 9.29 2.12
C PRO A 113 0.66 10.62 2.85
N LYS A 114 -0.44 11.38 2.96
CA LYS A 114 -0.41 12.64 3.70
C LYS A 114 -0.06 12.46 5.18
N TRP A 115 -0.41 11.31 5.75
CA TRP A 115 -0.13 11.02 7.15
C TRP A 115 1.36 10.80 7.42
N LEU A 116 2.12 10.40 6.40
CA LEU A 116 3.57 10.23 6.55
C LEU A 116 4.28 11.56 6.73
N SER A 117 3.82 12.61 6.04
CA SER A 117 4.42 13.93 6.14
C SER A 117 3.98 14.67 7.41
N SER A 118 2.89 14.27 8.05
CA SER A 118 2.39 14.90 9.27
C SER A 118 2.94 14.28 10.56
N THR A 119 3.68 13.19 10.48
CA THR A 119 4.21 12.45 11.62
C THR A 119 5.67 12.77 11.95
N ARG A 120 6.12 13.93 11.59
CA ARG A 120 7.47 14.37 11.93
C ARG A 120 7.61 14.73 13.38
#